data_a022fdd52e0ddbbbda9f09b55a0c8cca
#
_entry.id   a022fdd52e0ddbbbda9f09b55a0c8cca
#
_cell.length_a   1.000
_cell.length_b   1.000
_cell.length_c   1.000
_cell.angle_alpha   90.00
_cell.angle_beta   90.00
_cell.angle_gamma   90.00
#
_symmetry.space_group_name_H-M   'P 1'
#
loop_
_entity.id
_entity.type
_entity.pdbx_description
1 polymer ?
#
loop_
_entity_poly.entity_id
_entity_poly.type
_entity_poly.pdbx_seq_one_letter_code
_entity_poly.pdbx_strand_id
1 'polypeptide(L)'
;MGEHTYRVTFTADGYSKSADITITVTNQIVPTGAPTLSAKTLTYGQALSAIKLSGKLHDNVNNKDVEGMFMWADGTVKPSAGSYEAAWKFTPTDGDTYIEAGGTVSITVDKAKPTGDPIYTRITAANKTLKDAALKPNTSWPTGTIQWVDKDGKELPDTTEVKANTEYTWSFTPADAANYNGATGSVTLYAVSSGGGGGGGSSSASKTSTTTNADGSVTKTETKSDGTVVETTTGKDGSTTKTETKKDGSSVTETKAADGSTATVKTDKNGQTEAKTALSSKAIEDAKKSGEPVKAPVEVEASRDSSTAPTVKIELPKGTGETKVEIPVTNVKPGTVAVLVHADGTEEIIKNSLPTEDGIQLTVNGGATVKIVDNSKDFADTRNHWAKDAIDFVSARGLVNGMNDSIYAPNNSTTRAQLWTILARQNNADLNGGNTWYEKAQLWSKDKGVSDGANPNGTIDRAQMVTMLWRAAGQPTAGGTANFTDVPADSYYANAVSWAVEGGITTGIGGGRFDPNSTCTRAQIATFLYRLYLSR
;
A
#
# COMPACT_ATOMS: atom_id res chain seq x y z
N MET A 1 42.91 7.31 19.34
CA MET A 1 43.27 7.34 17.93
C MET A 1 44.77 7.28 17.81
N GLY A 2 45.30 6.29 17.16
CA GLY A 2 46.73 6.16 16.93
C GLY A 2 47.00 5.32 15.70
N GLU A 3 47.83 5.84 14.81
CA GLU A 3 48.44 5.06 13.77
C GLU A 3 49.63 4.31 14.34
N HIS A 4 49.65 3.01 14.21
CA HIS A 4 50.78 2.15 14.60
C HIS A 4 51.33 1.53 13.32
N THR A 5 52.57 1.88 13.00
CA THR A 5 53.27 1.31 11.85
C THR A 5 54.16 0.15 12.32
N TYR A 6 53.92 -1.00 11.76
CA TYR A 6 54.67 -2.24 12.00
C TYR A 6 55.52 -2.55 10.77
N ARG A 7 56.82 -2.73 10.97
CA ARG A 7 57.71 -3.22 9.91
C ARG A 7 57.67 -4.75 9.91
N VAL A 8 57.12 -5.33 8.86
CA VAL A 8 57.16 -6.78 8.64
C VAL A 8 58.30 -7.09 7.71
N THR A 9 59.25 -7.95 8.16
CA THR A 9 60.38 -8.37 7.37
C THR A 9 60.29 -9.87 7.06
N PHE A 10 60.34 -10.19 5.80
CA PHE A 10 60.40 -11.55 5.31
C PHE A 10 61.84 -11.87 4.93
N THR A 11 62.40 -12.97 5.47
CA THR A 11 63.76 -13.42 5.18
C THR A 11 63.68 -14.89 4.71
N ALA A 12 64.22 -15.17 3.52
CA ALA A 12 64.39 -16.50 2.99
C ALA A 12 65.66 -16.56 2.17
N ASP A 13 66.44 -17.59 2.33
CA ASP A 13 67.66 -17.92 1.55
C ASP A 13 68.66 -16.75 1.40
N GLY A 14 68.85 -15.99 2.48
CA GLY A 14 69.77 -14.85 2.51
C GLY A 14 69.22 -13.54 1.91
N TYR A 15 68.01 -13.53 1.43
CA TYR A 15 67.27 -12.34 0.96
C TYR A 15 66.28 -11.85 2.03
N SER A 16 66.25 -10.54 2.27
CA SER A 16 65.32 -9.93 3.18
C SER A 16 64.58 -8.79 2.49
N LYS A 17 63.25 -8.76 2.59
CA LYS A 17 62.41 -7.65 2.14
C LYS A 17 61.45 -7.24 3.25
N SER A 18 61.45 -5.95 3.54
CA SER A 18 60.57 -5.36 4.54
C SER A 18 59.48 -4.52 3.90
N ALA A 19 58.30 -4.53 4.50
CA ALA A 19 57.18 -3.64 4.19
C ALA A 19 56.65 -3.04 5.51
N ASP A 20 56.31 -1.77 5.48
CA ASP A 20 55.67 -1.10 6.61
C ASP A 20 54.14 -1.24 6.42
N ILE A 21 53.48 -1.78 7.45
CA ILE A 21 52.03 -1.91 7.53
C ILE A 21 51.54 -0.92 8.59
N THR A 22 50.76 0.06 8.19
CA THR A 22 50.13 0.99 9.12
C THR A 22 48.76 0.49 9.51
N ILE A 23 48.54 0.30 10.81
CA ILE A 23 47.23 -0.06 11.37
C ILE A 23 46.72 1.17 12.11
N THR A 24 45.58 1.68 11.67
CA THR A 24 44.86 2.76 12.36
C THR A 24 43.89 2.15 13.35
N VAL A 25 44.07 2.37 14.64
CA VAL A 25 43.15 1.98 15.69
C VAL A 25 42.15 3.11 15.90
N THR A 26 40.93 2.95 15.43
CA THR A 26 39.81 3.85 15.70
C THR A 26 39.02 3.33 16.91
N ASN A 27 38.92 4.12 17.96
CA ASN A 27 38.10 3.81 19.12
C ASN A 27 36.71 4.43 18.89
N GLN A 28 35.90 3.76 18.07
CA GLN A 28 34.52 4.19 17.81
C GLN A 28 33.64 4.02 19.05
N ILE A 29 32.73 4.96 19.26
CA ILE A 29 31.81 4.99 20.40
C ILE A 29 30.52 4.31 20.01
N VAL A 30 29.98 3.48 20.91
CA VAL A 30 28.62 2.91 20.79
C VAL A 30 27.63 3.91 21.39
N PRO A 31 26.78 4.57 20.61
CA PRO A 31 25.76 5.46 21.16
C PRO A 31 24.68 4.66 21.87
N THR A 32 24.08 5.22 22.91
CA THR A 32 23.08 4.57 23.77
C THR A 32 21.73 5.29 23.73
N GLY A 33 20.65 4.55 24.02
CA GLY A 33 19.29 5.06 24.04
C GLY A 33 18.31 4.13 23.33
N ALA A 34 17.15 4.64 22.99
CA ALA A 34 16.11 3.91 22.28
C ALA A 34 15.33 4.86 21.35
N PRO A 35 14.71 4.35 20.27
CA PRO A 35 13.89 5.16 19.40
C PRO A 35 12.59 5.62 20.08
N THR A 36 12.09 6.75 19.61
CA THR A 36 10.71 7.18 19.84
C THR A 36 9.83 6.54 18.78
N LEU A 37 8.72 5.93 19.21
CA LEU A 37 7.78 5.26 18.34
C LEU A 37 6.60 6.18 18.01
N SER A 38 6.14 6.22 16.75
CA SER A 38 4.93 6.95 16.35
C SER A 38 3.65 6.37 16.97
N ALA A 39 3.64 5.07 17.29
CA ALA A 39 2.61 4.37 18.03
C ALA A 39 3.23 3.23 18.85
N LYS A 40 2.57 2.78 19.92
CA LYS A 40 3.00 1.62 20.74
C LYS A 40 2.15 0.38 20.51
N THR A 41 1.14 0.48 19.65
CA THR A 41 0.20 -0.60 19.36
C THR A 41 0.09 -0.86 17.87
N LEU A 42 -0.09 -2.13 17.52
CA LEU A 42 -0.48 -2.64 16.20
C LEU A 42 -1.74 -3.47 16.35
N THR A 43 -2.47 -3.64 15.27
CA THR A 43 -3.50 -4.70 15.19
C THR A 43 -2.89 -5.91 14.47
N TYR A 44 -3.23 -7.11 14.91
CA TYR A 44 -2.77 -8.34 14.26
C TYR A 44 -2.98 -8.30 12.73
N GLY A 45 -1.94 -8.67 11.99
CA GLY A 45 -1.89 -8.59 10.55
C GLY A 45 -1.14 -7.36 10.01
N GLN A 46 -0.99 -6.30 10.82
CA GLN A 46 -0.15 -5.16 10.47
C GLN A 46 1.34 -5.50 10.64
N ALA A 47 2.18 -4.95 9.77
CA ALA A 47 3.63 -5.09 9.84
C ALA A 47 4.25 -4.06 10.78
N LEU A 48 5.45 -4.33 11.31
CA LEU A 48 6.20 -3.38 12.15
C LEU A 48 6.44 -2.04 11.47
N SER A 49 6.57 -2.03 10.14
CA SER A 49 6.75 -0.81 9.33
C SER A 49 5.62 0.22 9.45
N ALA A 50 4.44 -0.18 9.95
CA ALA A 50 3.35 0.74 10.27
C ALA A 50 3.69 1.67 11.45
N ILE A 51 4.64 1.30 12.31
CA ILE A 51 5.16 2.15 13.37
C ILE A 51 6.46 2.78 12.90
N LYS A 52 6.50 4.11 12.79
CA LYS A 52 7.71 4.85 12.44
C LYS A 52 8.60 5.03 13.67
N LEU A 53 9.91 4.88 13.46
CA LEU A 53 10.93 5.12 14.47
C LEU A 53 11.58 6.49 14.24
N SER A 54 11.84 7.23 15.32
CA SER A 54 12.46 8.55 15.28
C SER A 54 13.28 8.81 16.56
N GLY A 55 13.97 9.93 16.61
CA GLY A 55 14.76 10.36 17.78
C GLY A 55 16.26 10.35 17.51
N LYS A 56 17.03 10.41 18.59
CA LYS A 56 18.49 10.43 18.59
C LYS A 56 19.00 9.48 19.66
N LEU A 57 20.20 8.95 19.48
CA LEU A 57 20.91 8.27 20.56
C LEU A 57 21.85 9.27 21.27
N HIS A 58 22.43 8.86 22.37
CA HIS A 58 23.30 9.68 23.21
C HIS A 58 24.70 9.11 23.30
N ASP A 59 25.70 9.97 23.15
CA ASP A 59 27.09 9.68 23.42
C ASP A 59 27.42 10.03 24.89
N ASN A 60 27.50 9.00 25.73
CA ASN A 60 27.80 9.16 27.16
C ASN A 60 29.26 9.59 27.43
N VAL A 61 30.15 9.47 26.46
CA VAL A 61 31.57 9.87 26.62
C VAL A 61 31.74 11.38 26.46
N ASN A 62 31.10 11.94 25.42
CA ASN A 62 31.22 13.36 25.07
C ASN A 62 29.97 14.16 25.47
N ASN A 63 28.98 13.53 26.11
CA ASN A 63 27.72 14.13 26.58
C ASN A 63 27.01 14.93 25.49
N LYS A 64 26.78 14.30 24.33
CA LYS A 64 26.09 14.93 23.19
C LYS A 64 25.15 13.96 22.49
N ASP A 65 24.15 14.50 21.80
CA ASP A 65 23.26 13.71 20.95
C ASP A 65 23.99 13.23 19.70
N VAL A 66 23.63 12.01 19.28
CA VAL A 66 24.13 11.38 18.06
C VAL A 66 23.01 11.35 17.03
N GLU A 67 23.24 12.05 15.93
CA GLU A 67 22.34 12.06 14.78
C GLU A 67 22.48 10.75 14.01
N GLY A 68 21.36 10.24 13.48
CA GLY A 68 21.34 9.01 12.70
C GLY A 68 19.94 8.58 12.36
N MET A 69 19.84 7.40 11.76
CA MET A 69 18.59 6.84 11.28
C MET A 69 18.21 5.58 12.07
N PHE A 70 16.99 5.57 12.61
CA PHE A 70 16.38 4.37 13.16
C PHE A 70 15.65 3.58 12.10
N MET A 71 15.81 2.28 12.12
CA MET A 71 15.06 1.34 11.29
C MET A 71 14.70 0.09 12.10
N TRP A 72 13.59 -0.55 11.77
CA TRP A 72 13.32 -1.90 12.25
C TRP A 72 14.37 -2.86 11.69
N ALA A 73 14.81 -3.82 12.48
CA ALA A 73 15.70 -4.87 11.99
C ALA A 73 15.07 -5.66 10.84
N ASP A 74 13.75 -5.88 10.93
CA ASP A 74 12.89 -6.36 9.86
C ASP A 74 11.51 -5.71 10.01
N GLY A 75 11.23 -4.70 9.20
CA GLY A 75 9.95 -3.97 9.20
C GLY A 75 8.77 -4.77 8.61
N THR A 76 9.02 -5.91 7.97
CA THR A 76 7.97 -6.74 7.34
C THR A 76 7.32 -7.72 8.30
N VAL A 77 7.89 -7.90 9.49
CA VAL A 77 7.37 -8.82 10.52
C VAL A 77 5.95 -8.39 10.93
N LYS A 78 5.04 -9.35 10.92
CA LYS A 78 3.66 -9.22 11.41
C LYS A 78 3.52 -10.08 12.67
N PRO A 79 3.72 -9.50 13.86
CA PRO A 79 3.72 -10.28 15.08
C PRO A 79 2.32 -10.76 15.46
N SER A 80 2.25 -11.85 16.23
CA SER A 80 1.01 -12.32 16.86
C SER A 80 0.53 -11.36 17.93
N ALA A 81 -0.77 -11.40 18.23
CA ALA A 81 -1.36 -10.57 19.28
C ALA A 81 -0.73 -10.86 20.66
N GLY A 82 -0.53 -9.79 21.42
CA GLY A 82 0.15 -9.80 22.71
C GLY A 82 1.30 -8.80 22.78
N SER A 83 2.21 -8.98 23.71
CA SER A 83 3.44 -8.19 23.82
C SER A 83 4.50 -8.76 22.88
N TYR A 84 5.15 -7.89 22.11
CA TYR A 84 6.19 -8.26 21.16
C TYR A 84 7.43 -7.38 21.34
N GLU A 85 8.61 -8.00 21.49
CA GLU A 85 9.89 -7.30 21.54
C GLU A 85 10.44 -7.13 20.14
N ALA A 86 10.27 -5.92 19.60
CA ALA A 86 10.63 -5.56 18.24
C ALA A 86 12.07 -5.04 18.17
N ALA A 87 12.90 -5.70 17.38
CA ALA A 87 14.30 -5.31 17.21
C ALA A 87 14.44 -4.13 16.26
N TRP A 88 15.26 -3.16 16.64
CA TRP A 88 15.60 -1.99 15.85
C TRP A 88 17.09 -1.87 15.65
N LYS A 89 17.50 -1.11 14.63
CA LYS A 89 18.86 -0.71 14.32
C LYS A 89 18.93 0.82 14.23
N PHE A 90 20.07 1.36 14.63
CA PHE A 90 20.40 2.77 14.46
C PHE A 90 21.72 2.89 13.71
N THR A 91 21.69 3.61 12.59
CA THR A 91 22.88 3.91 11.80
C THR A 91 23.23 5.37 12.03
N PRO A 92 24.37 5.67 12.73
CA PRO A 92 24.81 7.03 12.96
C PRO A 92 25.13 7.74 11.64
N THR A 93 24.89 9.04 11.58
CA THR A 93 25.31 9.89 10.45
C THR A 93 26.84 10.01 10.39
N ASP A 94 27.51 10.08 11.54
CA ASP A 94 28.97 10.07 11.69
C ASP A 94 29.45 8.65 12.00
N GLY A 95 29.70 7.86 10.96
CA GLY A 95 30.20 6.50 11.05
C GLY A 95 31.68 6.38 11.39
N ASP A 96 32.45 7.50 11.36
CA ASP A 96 33.85 7.51 11.75
C ASP A 96 34.01 7.53 13.26
N THR A 97 33.14 8.28 13.94
CA THR A 97 33.15 8.44 15.40
C THR A 97 32.28 7.39 16.09
N TYR A 98 31.19 6.96 15.47
CA TYR A 98 30.21 6.07 16.07
C TYR A 98 30.02 4.78 15.27
N ILE A 99 29.79 3.66 15.95
CA ILE A 99 29.33 2.41 15.33
C ILE A 99 27.82 2.31 15.37
N GLU A 100 27.26 1.44 14.53
CA GLU A 100 25.84 1.09 14.57
C GLU A 100 25.45 0.60 15.96
N ALA A 101 24.25 0.98 16.38
CA ALA A 101 23.63 0.51 17.61
C ALA A 101 22.33 -0.22 17.30
N GLY A 102 21.88 -1.03 18.24
CA GLY A 102 20.62 -1.76 18.12
C GLY A 102 20.07 -2.14 19.47
N GLY A 103 18.83 -2.57 19.47
CA GLY A 103 18.15 -2.99 20.70
C GLY A 103 16.76 -3.49 20.39
N THR A 104 15.94 -3.64 21.43
CA THR A 104 14.55 -3.98 21.30
C THR A 104 13.68 -2.92 21.97
N VAL A 105 12.43 -2.82 21.50
CA VAL A 105 11.37 -2.04 22.14
C VAL A 105 10.12 -2.90 22.21
N SER A 106 9.41 -2.80 23.33
CA SER A 106 8.17 -3.53 23.51
C SER A 106 7.03 -2.79 22.83
N ILE A 107 6.25 -3.50 22.04
CA ILE A 107 4.99 -3.06 21.44
C ILE A 107 3.87 -4.01 21.84
N THR A 108 2.64 -3.50 21.85
CA THR A 108 1.44 -4.31 22.03
C THR A 108 0.80 -4.57 20.67
N VAL A 109 0.40 -5.82 20.43
CA VAL A 109 -0.36 -6.19 19.23
C VAL A 109 -1.76 -6.58 19.67
N ASP A 110 -2.74 -5.78 19.30
CA ASP A 110 -4.14 -6.04 19.58
C ASP A 110 -4.67 -7.15 18.66
N LYS A 111 -5.61 -7.95 19.16
CA LYS A 111 -6.28 -8.93 18.32
C LYS A 111 -7.10 -8.23 17.23
N ALA A 112 -7.03 -8.75 16.02
CA ALA A 112 -7.89 -8.29 14.94
C ALA A 112 -9.36 -8.65 15.22
N LYS A 113 -10.28 -7.80 14.78
CA LYS A 113 -11.73 -8.01 14.92
C LYS A 113 -12.33 -8.27 13.55
N PRO A 114 -13.14 -9.35 13.38
CA PRO A 114 -13.92 -9.54 12.18
C PRO A 114 -14.86 -8.34 11.95
N THR A 115 -14.93 -7.84 10.71
CA THR A 115 -15.76 -6.70 10.33
C THR A 115 -16.84 -7.14 9.34
N GLY A 116 -17.98 -6.43 9.34
CA GLY A 116 -19.15 -6.79 8.52
C GLY A 116 -20.06 -7.82 9.17
N ASP A 117 -21.17 -8.14 8.49
CA ASP A 117 -22.20 -9.05 8.97
C ASP A 117 -21.97 -10.49 8.47
N PRO A 118 -22.45 -11.50 9.20
CA PRO A 118 -22.44 -12.87 8.71
C PRO A 118 -23.40 -13.05 7.55
N ILE A 119 -23.18 -14.11 6.78
CA ILE A 119 -24.06 -14.49 5.69
C ILE A 119 -25.22 -15.33 6.27
N TYR A 120 -26.45 -14.93 5.99
CA TYR A 120 -27.65 -15.69 6.36
C TYR A 120 -28.79 -15.50 5.38
N THR A 121 -29.74 -16.44 5.35
CA THR A 121 -30.96 -16.37 4.55
C THR A 121 -32.12 -15.84 5.41
N ARG A 122 -32.78 -14.77 4.97
CA ARG A 122 -34.00 -14.26 5.62
C ARG A 122 -35.14 -15.26 5.48
N ILE A 123 -35.92 -15.43 6.54
CA ILE A 123 -37.11 -16.29 6.58
C ILE A 123 -38.32 -15.47 6.10
N THR A 124 -39.05 -16.00 5.11
CA THR A 124 -40.23 -15.32 4.50
C THR A 124 -41.57 -16.01 4.79
N ALA A 125 -41.54 -17.14 5.49
CA ALA A 125 -42.75 -17.93 5.83
C ALA A 125 -42.69 -18.41 7.28
N ALA A 126 -43.87 -18.62 7.89
CA ALA A 126 -43.98 -19.23 9.22
C ALA A 126 -43.53 -20.70 9.21
N ASN A 127 -43.37 -21.27 10.41
CA ASN A 127 -42.95 -22.66 10.66
C ASN A 127 -41.59 -23.03 10.04
N LYS A 128 -40.69 -22.08 9.94
CA LYS A 128 -39.28 -22.25 9.58
C LYS A 128 -38.41 -22.29 10.83
N THR A 129 -37.26 -22.90 10.72
CA THR A 129 -36.31 -23.06 11.82
C THR A 129 -35.00 -22.29 11.57
N LEU A 130 -34.12 -22.20 12.59
CA LEU A 130 -32.81 -21.57 12.46
C LEU A 130 -31.95 -22.22 11.38
N LYS A 131 -32.13 -23.51 11.09
CA LYS A 131 -31.48 -24.21 9.97
C LYS A 131 -31.81 -23.58 8.61
N ASP A 132 -33.07 -23.12 8.42
CA ASP A 132 -33.49 -22.49 7.16
C ASP A 132 -32.82 -21.14 6.94
N ALA A 133 -32.30 -20.48 8.00
CA ALA A 133 -31.56 -19.25 7.90
C ALA A 133 -30.12 -19.45 7.38
N ALA A 134 -29.61 -20.69 7.31
CA ALA A 134 -28.35 -21.06 6.69
C ALA A 134 -27.17 -20.14 7.08
N LEU A 135 -27.02 -19.85 8.39
CA LEU A 135 -26.00 -18.95 8.94
C LEU A 135 -24.58 -19.42 8.60
N LYS A 136 -23.76 -18.52 8.07
CA LYS A 136 -22.35 -18.77 7.73
C LYS A 136 -21.49 -17.57 8.11
N PRO A 137 -20.18 -17.77 8.43
CA PRO A 137 -19.25 -16.67 8.56
C PRO A 137 -19.19 -15.84 7.27
N ASN A 138 -18.91 -14.56 7.41
CA ASN A 138 -18.58 -13.72 6.26
C ASN A 138 -17.29 -14.24 5.59
N THR A 139 -17.20 -14.15 4.28
CA THR A 139 -16.05 -14.64 3.50
C THR A 139 -14.74 -13.89 3.81
N SER A 140 -14.85 -12.65 4.30
CA SER A 140 -13.69 -11.85 4.74
C SER A 140 -13.21 -12.18 6.16
N TRP A 141 -13.96 -12.99 6.94
CA TRP A 141 -13.60 -13.34 8.30
C TRP A 141 -12.53 -14.44 8.33
N PRO A 142 -11.74 -14.52 9.42
CA PRO A 142 -10.86 -15.66 9.63
C PRO A 142 -11.68 -16.95 9.70
N THR A 143 -11.02 -18.09 9.51
CA THR A 143 -11.65 -19.39 9.73
C THR A 143 -12.18 -19.50 11.15
N GLY A 144 -13.36 -20.05 11.31
CA GLY A 144 -14.02 -20.18 12.62
C GLY A 144 -15.40 -20.78 12.52
N THR A 145 -16.08 -20.84 13.65
CA THR A 145 -17.45 -21.34 13.76
C THR A 145 -18.41 -20.20 14.08
N ILE A 146 -19.59 -20.21 13.46
CA ILE A 146 -20.66 -19.29 13.79
C ILE A 146 -21.90 -20.09 14.16
N GLN A 147 -22.63 -19.62 15.16
CA GLN A 147 -23.82 -20.30 15.66
C GLN A 147 -24.84 -19.30 16.18
N TRP A 148 -26.11 -19.69 16.18
CA TRP A 148 -27.15 -18.96 16.89
C TRP A 148 -27.04 -19.23 18.39
N VAL A 149 -27.19 -18.18 19.20
CA VAL A 149 -27.10 -18.29 20.66
C VAL A 149 -28.27 -17.61 21.34
N ASP A 150 -28.57 -18.06 22.56
CA ASP A 150 -29.51 -17.38 23.45
C ASP A 150 -28.87 -16.17 24.15
N LYS A 151 -29.66 -15.48 24.99
CA LYS A 151 -29.19 -14.33 25.80
C LYS A 151 -28.02 -14.63 26.73
N ASP A 152 -27.79 -15.89 27.06
CA ASP A 152 -26.73 -16.35 27.96
C ASP A 152 -25.53 -16.90 27.17
N GLY A 153 -25.54 -16.77 25.82
CA GLY A 153 -24.47 -17.21 24.91
C GLY A 153 -24.46 -18.71 24.64
N LYS A 154 -25.49 -19.44 25.05
CA LYS A 154 -25.63 -20.88 24.80
C LYS A 154 -26.20 -21.11 23.40
N GLU A 155 -25.65 -22.09 22.68
CA GLU A 155 -26.08 -22.49 21.35
C GLU A 155 -27.56 -22.84 21.32
N LEU A 156 -28.27 -22.27 20.35
CA LEU A 156 -29.64 -22.60 20.01
C LEU A 156 -29.65 -23.73 18.96
N PRO A 157 -30.45 -24.81 19.20
CA PRO A 157 -30.56 -25.87 18.21
C PRO A 157 -31.07 -25.39 16.85
N ASP A 158 -30.57 -25.96 15.78
CA ASP A 158 -31.01 -25.71 14.40
C ASP A 158 -32.51 -25.92 14.19
N THR A 159 -33.13 -26.78 15.03
CA THR A 159 -34.56 -27.06 15.04
C THR A 159 -35.39 -25.98 15.74
N THR A 160 -34.78 -24.96 16.33
CA THR A 160 -35.50 -23.86 16.98
C THR A 160 -36.38 -23.14 15.94
N GLU A 161 -37.69 -23.07 16.21
CA GLU A 161 -38.63 -22.37 15.36
C GLU A 161 -38.37 -20.87 15.35
N VAL A 162 -38.32 -20.30 14.14
CA VAL A 162 -38.12 -18.85 13.97
C VAL A 162 -39.46 -18.13 14.11
N LYS A 163 -39.59 -17.36 15.20
CA LYS A 163 -40.78 -16.56 15.51
C LYS A 163 -40.77 -15.23 14.78
N ALA A 164 -41.93 -14.79 14.38
CA ALA A 164 -42.09 -13.49 13.74
C ALA A 164 -41.65 -12.34 14.66
N ASN A 165 -40.95 -11.35 14.08
CA ASN A 165 -40.50 -10.11 14.75
C ASN A 165 -39.66 -10.38 16.01
N THR A 166 -38.95 -11.51 16.04
CA THR A 166 -38.04 -11.89 17.12
C THR A 166 -36.61 -11.73 16.65
N GLU A 167 -35.79 -11.08 17.49
CA GLU A 167 -34.33 -10.99 17.29
C GLU A 167 -33.68 -12.31 17.67
N TYR A 168 -32.75 -12.75 16.83
CA TYR A 168 -31.86 -13.89 17.06
C TYR A 168 -30.43 -13.41 17.10
N THR A 169 -29.72 -13.78 18.14
CA THR A 169 -28.30 -13.43 18.33
C THR A 169 -27.43 -14.51 17.72
N TRP A 170 -26.41 -14.12 17.02
CA TRP A 170 -25.36 -14.99 16.52
C TRP A 170 -24.03 -14.70 17.25
N SER A 171 -23.19 -15.72 17.35
CA SER A 171 -21.85 -15.62 17.90
C SER A 171 -20.86 -16.32 16.99
N PHE A 172 -19.80 -15.62 16.62
CA PHE A 172 -18.68 -16.15 15.86
C PHE A 172 -17.47 -16.35 16.74
N THR A 173 -16.89 -17.55 16.71
CA THR A 173 -15.66 -17.91 17.40
C THR A 173 -14.59 -18.22 16.36
N PRO A 174 -13.51 -17.41 16.27
CA PRO A 174 -12.42 -17.67 15.35
C PRO A 174 -11.64 -18.93 15.78
N ALA A 175 -11.17 -19.72 14.82
CA ALA A 175 -10.29 -20.87 15.10
C ALA A 175 -8.95 -20.41 15.70
N ASP A 176 -8.44 -19.26 15.27
CA ASP A 176 -7.27 -18.58 15.85
C ASP A 176 -7.71 -17.53 16.87
N ALA A 177 -8.21 -17.97 18.00
CA ALA A 177 -8.61 -17.09 19.10
C ALA A 177 -7.42 -16.38 19.78
N ALA A 178 -6.18 -16.77 19.48
CA ALA A 178 -4.99 -16.07 19.96
C ALA A 178 -4.84 -14.71 19.29
N ASN A 179 -5.12 -14.63 18.00
CA ASN A 179 -4.90 -13.46 17.17
C ASN A 179 -6.17 -12.70 16.77
N TYR A 180 -7.33 -13.31 16.90
CA TYR A 180 -8.61 -12.69 16.55
C TYR A 180 -9.58 -12.64 17.72
N ASN A 181 -10.34 -11.57 17.79
CA ASN A 181 -11.51 -11.47 18.67
C ASN A 181 -12.70 -12.20 18.02
N GLY A 182 -13.57 -12.77 18.87
CA GLY A 182 -14.89 -13.19 18.43
C GLY A 182 -15.76 -11.99 18.05
N ALA A 183 -16.86 -12.28 17.36
CA ALA A 183 -17.88 -11.30 17.01
C ALA A 183 -19.26 -11.81 17.38
N THR A 184 -20.15 -10.89 17.76
CA THR A 184 -21.56 -11.19 18.06
C THR A 184 -22.44 -10.11 17.45
N GLY A 185 -23.65 -10.45 17.12
CA GLY A 185 -24.66 -9.52 16.65
C GLY A 185 -26.04 -10.14 16.69
N SER A 186 -27.06 -9.33 16.40
CA SER A 186 -28.45 -9.78 16.41
C SER A 186 -29.14 -9.41 15.12
N VAL A 187 -30.11 -10.24 14.71
CA VAL A 187 -30.88 -10.03 13.50
C VAL A 187 -32.32 -10.56 13.66
N THR A 188 -33.27 -9.85 13.08
CA THR A 188 -34.65 -10.35 12.93
C THR A 188 -34.75 -11.18 11.67
N LEU A 189 -34.81 -12.50 11.80
CA LEU A 189 -34.84 -13.46 10.68
C LEU A 189 -36.17 -13.47 9.96
N TYR A 190 -37.29 -13.38 10.70
CA TYR A 190 -38.64 -13.43 10.16
C TYR A 190 -39.41 -12.20 10.63
N ALA A 191 -39.58 -11.23 9.73
CA ALA A 191 -40.32 -10.02 10.01
C ALA A 191 -41.73 -10.13 9.40
N VAL A 192 -42.79 -10.02 10.23
CA VAL A 192 -44.19 -9.91 9.80
C VAL A 192 -44.82 -8.64 10.39
N SER A 193 -45.72 -7.99 9.62
CA SER A 193 -46.55 -6.90 10.12
C SER A 193 -47.58 -7.46 11.11
N SER A 194 -47.66 -6.95 12.34
CA SER A 194 -48.78 -7.20 13.24
C SER A 194 -50.02 -6.50 12.66
N GLY A 195 -50.96 -7.27 12.06
CA GLY A 195 -52.22 -6.76 11.59
C GLY A 195 -53.14 -6.48 12.76
N GLY A 196 -53.30 -5.22 13.15
CA GLY A 196 -54.47 -4.74 13.89
C GLY A 196 -55.57 -4.48 12.90
N GLY A 197 -56.72 -5.17 13.04
CA GLY A 197 -57.85 -5.09 12.11
C GLY A 197 -58.50 -3.70 12.03
N GLY A 198 -58.85 -3.30 10.82
CA GLY A 198 -59.66 -2.11 10.52
C GLY A 198 -59.47 -1.59 9.11
N GLY A 199 -60.28 -2.03 8.16
CA GLY A 199 -60.76 -1.31 6.96
C GLY A 199 -59.80 -0.66 5.99
N GLY A 200 -59.70 -1.24 4.78
CA GLY A 200 -59.61 -0.54 3.50
C GLY A 200 -58.39 0.35 3.22
N GLY A 201 -57.48 -0.13 2.38
CA GLY A 201 -56.46 0.68 1.75
C GLY A 201 -55.13 -0.04 1.65
N SER A 202 -54.84 -0.57 0.46
CA SER A 202 -53.55 -1.18 0.13
C SER A 202 -52.46 -0.13 0.19
N SER A 203 -51.74 -0.05 1.31
CA SER A 203 -50.44 0.57 1.39
C SER A 203 -49.49 -0.36 2.16
N SER A 204 -48.61 -1.00 1.44
CA SER A 204 -47.52 -1.80 2.02
C SER A 204 -46.63 -0.90 2.82
N ALA A 205 -46.73 -0.95 4.15
CA ALA A 205 -45.91 -0.14 5.06
C ALA A 205 -44.44 -0.59 4.96
N SER A 206 -43.55 0.34 4.68
CA SER A 206 -42.10 0.13 4.79
C SER A 206 -41.70 -0.14 6.24
N LYS A 207 -40.75 -1.06 6.45
CA LYS A 207 -40.19 -1.37 7.77
C LYS A 207 -38.93 -0.57 7.99
N THR A 208 -38.87 0.14 9.09
CA THR A 208 -37.71 0.96 9.47
C THR A 208 -37.09 0.46 10.77
N SER A 209 -35.77 0.28 10.78
CA SER A 209 -34.97 0.07 11.99
C SER A 209 -33.86 1.13 12.08
N THR A 210 -33.36 1.40 13.28
CA THR A 210 -32.26 2.33 13.51
C THR A 210 -31.24 1.67 14.45
N THR A 211 -29.99 1.70 14.06
CA THR A 211 -28.87 1.14 14.83
C THR A 211 -27.81 2.22 15.04
N THR A 212 -27.28 2.31 16.25
CA THR A 212 -26.09 3.11 16.54
C THR A 212 -24.88 2.21 16.46
N ASN A 213 -23.95 2.54 15.56
CA ASN A 213 -22.73 1.78 15.33
C ASN A 213 -21.68 2.04 16.43
N ALA A 214 -20.67 1.18 16.52
CA ALA A 214 -19.61 1.29 17.53
C ALA A 214 -18.79 2.59 17.42
N ASP A 215 -18.63 3.15 16.22
CA ASP A 215 -18.01 4.45 15.96
C ASP A 215 -18.93 5.64 16.33
N GLY A 216 -20.18 5.32 16.70
CA GLY A 216 -21.22 6.28 17.07
C GLY A 216 -21.92 6.93 15.88
N SER A 217 -21.70 6.46 14.66
CA SER A 217 -22.58 6.75 13.53
C SER A 217 -23.94 6.09 13.74
N VAL A 218 -24.97 6.59 13.05
CA VAL A 218 -26.33 6.06 13.14
C VAL A 218 -26.77 5.56 11.76
N THR A 219 -27.12 4.28 11.68
CA THR A 219 -27.67 3.65 10.47
C THR A 219 -29.16 3.44 10.61
N LYS A 220 -29.92 4.01 9.67
CA LYS A 220 -31.35 3.77 9.49
C LYS A 220 -31.54 2.84 8.30
N THR A 221 -32.16 1.67 8.51
CA THR A 221 -32.51 0.70 7.46
C THR A 221 -34.00 0.72 7.22
N GLU A 222 -34.41 0.88 5.97
CA GLU A 222 -35.80 0.83 5.51
C GLU A 222 -35.95 -0.27 4.45
N THR A 223 -36.87 -1.20 4.65
CA THR A 223 -37.24 -2.20 3.65
C THR A 223 -38.55 -1.80 3.00
N LYS A 224 -38.52 -1.48 1.71
CA LYS A 224 -39.69 -1.11 0.91
C LYS A 224 -40.53 -2.35 0.58
N SER A 225 -41.78 -2.14 0.16
CA SER A 225 -42.75 -3.21 -0.19
C SER A 225 -42.31 -4.09 -1.37
N ASP A 226 -41.54 -3.55 -2.30
CA ASP A 226 -40.95 -4.28 -3.43
C ASP A 226 -39.74 -5.12 -3.05
N GLY A 227 -39.31 -5.05 -1.77
CA GLY A 227 -38.15 -5.72 -1.21
C GLY A 227 -36.82 -4.98 -1.41
N THR A 228 -36.86 -3.74 -1.90
CA THR A 228 -35.69 -2.85 -1.92
C THR A 228 -35.33 -2.48 -0.48
N VAL A 229 -34.04 -2.57 -0.14
CA VAL A 229 -33.50 -2.14 1.15
C VAL A 229 -32.79 -0.81 0.97
N VAL A 230 -33.15 0.17 1.82
CA VAL A 230 -32.51 1.48 1.86
C VAL A 230 -31.82 1.63 3.22
N GLU A 231 -30.52 1.76 3.20
CA GLU A 231 -29.71 2.04 4.40
C GLU A 231 -29.17 3.46 4.33
N THR A 232 -29.35 4.20 5.40
CA THR A 232 -28.81 5.57 5.52
C THR A 232 -27.99 5.66 6.79
N THR A 233 -26.68 5.84 6.64
CA THR A 233 -25.75 6.02 7.75
C THR A 233 -25.37 7.49 7.86
N THR A 234 -25.44 8.04 9.06
CA THR A 234 -25.02 9.41 9.38
C THR A 234 -23.87 9.35 10.37
N GLY A 235 -22.72 9.86 9.95
CA GLY A 235 -21.52 9.97 10.78
C GLY A 235 -21.62 11.11 11.82
N LYS A 236 -20.83 11.02 12.88
CA LYS A 236 -20.72 12.10 13.89
C LYS A 236 -20.20 13.41 13.32
N ASP A 237 -19.42 13.33 12.26
CA ASP A 237 -18.84 14.46 11.52
C ASP A 237 -19.84 15.14 10.57
N GLY A 238 -21.07 14.64 10.49
CA GLY A 238 -22.12 15.10 9.58
C GLY A 238 -22.06 14.50 8.18
N SER A 239 -21.15 13.54 7.93
CA SER A 239 -21.16 12.76 6.69
C SER A 239 -22.42 11.89 6.61
N THR A 240 -22.87 11.60 5.39
CA THR A 240 -24.02 10.72 5.15
C THR A 240 -23.73 9.77 4.02
N THR A 241 -24.10 8.49 4.19
CA THR A 241 -24.07 7.47 3.14
C THR A 241 -25.44 6.81 3.05
N LYS A 242 -26.03 6.81 1.85
CA LYS A 242 -27.31 6.17 1.58
C LYS A 242 -27.12 5.11 0.52
N THR A 243 -27.42 3.86 0.85
CA THR A 243 -27.37 2.72 -0.06
C THR A 243 -28.77 2.18 -0.30
N GLU A 244 -29.15 2.07 -1.57
CA GLU A 244 -30.39 1.42 -2.01
C GLU A 244 -30.05 0.14 -2.76
N THR A 245 -30.39 -1.02 -2.20
CA THR A 245 -30.14 -2.35 -2.78
C THR A 245 -31.46 -2.98 -3.22
N LYS A 246 -31.53 -3.35 -4.49
CA LYS A 246 -32.71 -4.03 -5.07
C LYS A 246 -32.63 -5.55 -4.92
N LYS A 247 -33.74 -6.23 -5.10
CA LYS A 247 -33.83 -7.71 -5.04
C LYS A 247 -32.96 -8.43 -6.06
N ASP A 248 -32.65 -7.80 -7.19
CA ASP A 248 -31.82 -8.39 -8.25
C ASP A 248 -30.32 -8.26 -7.95
N GLY A 249 -29.95 -7.70 -6.77
CA GLY A 249 -28.59 -7.47 -6.34
C GLY A 249 -27.98 -6.14 -6.81
N SER A 250 -28.67 -5.40 -7.69
CA SER A 250 -28.20 -4.08 -8.09
C SER A 250 -28.32 -3.08 -6.94
N SER A 251 -27.37 -2.14 -6.86
CA SER A 251 -27.34 -1.14 -5.79
C SER A 251 -26.93 0.24 -6.28
N VAL A 252 -27.37 1.25 -5.54
CA VAL A 252 -26.93 2.64 -5.68
C VAL A 252 -26.56 3.15 -4.30
N THR A 253 -25.31 3.61 -4.14
CA THR A 253 -24.83 4.27 -2.93
C THR A 253 -24.54 5.73 -3.22
N GLU A 254 -25.12 6.61 -2.42
CA GLU A 254 -24.87 8.06 -2.45
C GLU A 254 -24.17 8.46 -1.16
N THR A 255 -23.01 9.11 -1.27
CA THR A 255 -22.22 9.58 -0.14
C THR A 255 -22.05 11.10 -0.19
N LYS A 256 -22.19 11.75 0.95
CA LYS A 256 -21.80 13.13 1.17
C LYS A 256 -20.84 13.17 2.35
N ALA A 257 -19.59 13.53 2.08
CA ALA A 257 -18.54 13.66 3.08
C ALA A 257 -18.70 14.97 3.90
N ALA A 258 -18.08 15.01 5.07
CA ALA A 258 -18.11 16.18 5.97
C ALA A 258 -17.47 17.45 5.35
N ASP A 259 -16.52 17.27 4.41
CA ASP A 259 -15.90 18.37 3.66
C ASP A 259 -16.77 18.91 2.52
N GLY A 260 -17.94 18.28 2.27
CA GLY A 260 -18.89 18.63 1.21
C GLY A 260 -18.63 17.90 -0.13
N SER A 261 -17.60 17.07 -0.23
CA SER A 261 -17.42 16.16 -1.37
C SER A 261 -18.56 15.15 -1.45
N THR A 262 -18.94 14.75 -2.66
CA THR A 262 -20.03 13.80 -2.89
C THR A 262 -19.60 12.66 -3.79
N ALA A 263 -20.24 11.49 -3.61
CA ALA A 263 -20.07 10.37 -4.52
C ALA A 263 -21.38 9.63 -4.77
N THR A 264 -21.44 8.95 -5.91
CA THR A 264 -22.48 7.99 -6.25
C THR A 264 -21.81 6.75 -6.82
N VAL A 265 -22.08 5.59 -6.25
CA VAL A 265 -21.62 4.29 -6.74
C VAL A 265 -22.83 3.49 -7.18
N LYS A 266 -22.81 2.98 -8.41
CA LYS A 266 -23.85 2.12 -8.97
C LYS A 266 -23.25 0.77 -9.31
N THR A 267 -23.82 -0.29 -8.77
CA THR A 267 -23.46 -1.67 -9.13
C THR A 267 -24.68 -2.31 -9.78
N ASP A 268 -24.51 -2.83 -10.98
CA ASP A 268 -25.58 -3.52 -11.69
C ASP A 268 -25.76 -4.96 -11.16
N LYS A 269 -26.79 -5.65 -11.64
CA LYS A 269 -27.09 -7.05 -11.28
C LYS A 269 -25.98 -8.05 -11.64
N ASN A 270 -25.03 -7.67 -12.51
CA ASN A 270 -23.91 -8.50 -12.93
C ASN A 270 -22.63 -8.16 -12.15
N GLY A 271 -22.69 -7.19 -11.21
CA GLY A 271 -21.54 -6.75 -10.42
C GLY A 271 -20.70 -5.65 -11.08
N GLN A 272 -21.10 -5.15 -12.28
CA GLN A 272 -20.40 -4.04 -12.93
C GLN A 272 -20.61 -2.77 -12.12
N THR A 273 -19.51 -2.11 -11.73
CA THR A 273 -19.52 -0.92 -10.86
C THR A 273 -19.10 0.33 -11.62
N GLU A 274 -19.95 1.35 -11.56
CA GLU A 274 -19.68 2.72 -12.00
C GLU A 274 -19.78 3.66 -10.82
N ALA A 275 -18.71 4.43 -10.58
CA ALA A 275 -18.66 5.43 -9.53
C ALA A 275 -18.46 6.82 -10.12
N LYS A 276 -19.06 7.81 -9.47
CA LYS A 276 -18.85 9.22 -9.75
C LYS A 276 -18.55 9.94 -8.44
N THR A 277 -17.49 10.73 -8.39
CA THR A 277 -17.16 11.57 -7.24
C THR A 277 -16.95 13.01 -7.67
N ALA A 278 -17.52 13.95 -6.91
CA ALA A 278 -17.31 15.38 -7.07
C ALA A 278 -16.63 15.90 -5.80
N LEU A 279 -15.37 16.30 -5.95
CA LEU A 279 -14.57 16.80 -4.84
C LEU A 279 -14.90 18.26 -4.56
N SER A 280 -15.01 18.64 -3.29
CA SER A 280 -15.34 20.00 -2.88
C SER A 280 -14.11 20.92 -2.95
N SER A 281 -14.32 22.22 -3.12
CA SER A 281 -13.24 23.21 -3.02
C SER A 281 -12.56 23.17 -1.65
N LYS A 282 -13.34 22.94 -0.58
CA LYS A 282 -12.82 22.82 0.78
C LYS A 282 -11.86 21.63 0.92
N ALA A 283 -12.24 20.43 0.43
CA ALA A 283 -11.38 19.25 0.47
C ALA A 283 -10.05 19.50 -0.25
N ILE A 284 -10.09 20.16 -1.42
CA ILE A 284 -8.90 20.48 -2.21
C ILE A 284 -8.02 21.52 -1.52
N GLU A 285 -8.60 22.54 -0.89
CA GLU A 285 -7.84 23.53 -0.11
C GLU A 285 -7.17 22.90 1.12
N ASP A 286 -7.89 22.04 1.84
CA ASP A 286 -7.37 21.35 3.01
C ASP A 286 -6.21 20.39 2.61
N ALA A 287 -6.35 19.65 1.50
CA ALA A 287 -5.31 18.80 0.94
C ALA A 287 -4.05 19.60 0.52
N LYS A 288 -4.23 20.77 -0.12
CA LYS A 288 -3.11 21.66 -0.47
C LYS A 288 -2.35 22.18 0.75
N LYS A 289 -3.03 22.40 1.88
CA LYS A 289 -2.41 22.85 3.14
C LYS A 289 -1.67 21.73 3.85
N SER A 290 -2.21 20.51 3.84
CA SER A 290 -1.60 19.33 4.49
C SER A 290 -0.50 18.70 3.63
N GLY A 291 -0.53 18.88 2.31
CA GLY A 291 0.32 18.15 1.36
C GLY A 291 -0.16 16.73 1.04
N GLU A 292 -1.26 16.30 1.67
CA GLU A 292 -1.85 14.98 1.47
C GLU A 292 -2.81 14.96 0.25
N PRO A 293 -3.08 13.82 -0.38
CA PRO A 293 -4.06 13.71 -1.44
C PRO A 293 -5.49 13.96 -0.92
N VAL A 294 -6.38 14.43 -1.79
CA VAL A 294 -7.82 14.48 -1.49
C VAL A 294 -8.38 13.07 -1.52
N LYS A 295 -8.89 12.57 -0.41
CA LYS A 295 -9.55 11.25 -0.35
C LYS A 295 -10.94 11.32 -0.98
N ALA A 296 -11.18 10.58 -2.05
CA ALA A 296 -12.49 10.51 -2.69
C ALA A 296 -13.48 9.76 -1.78
N PRO A 297 -14.72 10.24 -1.59
CA PRO A 297 -15.71 9.57 -0.76
C PRO A 297 -16.38 8.39 -1.49
N VAL A 298 -15.60 7.52 -2.09
CA VAL A 298 -15.99 6.36 -2.88
C VAL A 298 -15.06 5.22 -2.50
N GLU A 299 -15.56 4.00 -2.50
CA GLU A 299 -14.75 2.80 -2.31
C GLU A 299 -15.10 1.81 -3.41
N VAL A 300 -14.08 1.22 -4.04
CA VAL A 300 -14.22 0.25 -5.13
C VAL A 300 -13.28 -0.94 -4.91
N GLU A 301 -13.54 -2.04 -5.61
CA GLU A 301 -12.69 -3.22 -5.63
C GLU A 301 -12.00 -3.35 -6.99
N ALA A 302 -10.67 -3.46 -7.02
CA ALA A 302 -9.93 -3.64 -8.25
C ALA A 302 -10.23 -5.02 -8.88
N SER A 303 -10.44 -5.06 -10.21
CA SER A 303 -10.61 -6.30 -10.97
C SER A 303 -9.38 -6.62 -11.81
N ARG A 304 -9.06 -7.90 -11.97
CA ARG A 304 -8.03 -8.36 -12.93
C ARG A 304 -8.52 -8.28 -14.38
N ASP A 305 -9.81 -8.36 -14.58
CA ASP A 305 -10.42 -8.19 -15.89
C ASP A 305 -10.79 -6.72 -16.12
N SER A 306 -10.12 -6.07 -17.06
CA SER A 306 -10.38 -4.66 -17.40
C SER A 306 -11.82 -4.42 -17.87
N SER A 307 -12.49 -5.44 -18.41
CA SER A 307 -13.88 -5.32 -18.86
C SER A 307 -14.88 -5.23 -17.71
N THR A 308 -14.53 -5.80 -16.55
CA THR A 308 -15.35 -5.78 -15.33
C THR A 308 -14.81 -4.83 -14.26
N ALA A 309 -13.68 -4.16 -14.54
CA ALA A 309 -13.05 -3.23 -13.61
C ALA A 309 -13.97 -2.04 -13.33
N PRO A 310 -14.06 -1.60 -12.05
CA PRO A 310 -14.87 -0.45 -11.69
C PRO A 310 -14.39 0.81 -12.40
N THR A 311 -15.33 1.60 -12.90
CA THR A 311 -15.07 2.90 -13.52
C THR A 311 -15.38 4.00 -12.51
N VAL A 312 -14.44 4.90 -12.27
CA VAL A 312 -14.57 6.05 -11.36
C VAL A 312 -14.42 7.34 -12.14
N LYS A 313 -15.47 8.14 -12.20
CA LYS A 313 -15.44 9.51 -12.75
C LYS A 313 -15.14 10.50 -11.64
N ILE A 314 -14.03 11.21 -11.73
CA ILE A 314 -13.59 12.23 -10.80
C ILE A 314 -13.93 13.60 -11.39
N GLU A 315 -14.69 14.41 -10.65
CA GLU A 315 -15.03 15.80 -11.02
C GLU A 315 -14.39 16.77 -10.02
N LEU A 316 -13.74 17.80 -10.55
CA LEU A 316 -13.15 18.90 -9.78
C LEU A 316 -13.92 20.20 -10.04
N PRO A 317 -13.94 21.13 -9.08
CA PRO A 317 -14.43 22.48 -9.30
C PRO A 317 -13.70 23.16 -10.47
N LYS A 318 -14.38 24.02 -11.21
CA LYS A 318 -13.78 24.76 -12.33
C LYS A 318 -12.60 25.62 -11.85
N GLY A 319 -11.53 25.59 -12.63
CA GLY A 319 -10.31 26.36 -12.34
C GLY A 319 -9.40 25.72 -11.30
N THR A 320 -9.71 24.52 -10.82
CA THR A 320 -8.79 23.72 -10.00
C THR A 320 -7.70 23.18 -10.91
N GLY A 321 -6.45 23.51 -10.63
CA GLY A 321 -5.30 22.94 -11.33
C GLY A 321 -5.04 21.46 -10.98
N GLU A 322 -3.82 21.00 -11.19
CA GLU A 322 -3.40 19.64 -10.82
C GLU A 322 -3.72 19.35 -9.35
N THR A 323 -4.36 18.21 -9.12
CA THR A 323 -4.82 17.80 -7.79
C THR A 323 -4.49 16.32 -7.58
N LYS A 324 -3.79 16.02 -6.47
CA LYS A 324 -3.57 14.63 -6.04
C LYS A 324 -4.86 14.11 -5.42
N VAL A 325 -5.35 12.99 -5.90
CA VAL A 325 -6.58 12.32 -5.43
C VAL A 325 -6.26 10.91 -5.05
N GLU A 326 -6.76 10.44 -3.93
CA GLU A 326 -6.74 9.04 -3.52
C GLU A 326 -8.14 8.45 -3.66
N ILE A 327 -8.24 7.35 -4.39
CA ILE A 327 -9.46 6.55 -4.53
C ILE A 327 -9.31 5.34 -3.59
N PRO A 328 -10.12 5.21 -2.54
CA PRO A 328 -10.15 4.01 -1.71
C PRO A 328 -10.42 2.73 -2.51
N VAL A 329 -9.59 1.70 -2.28
CA VAL A 329 -9.66 0.40 -2.95
C VAL A 329 -9.47 -0.71 -1.93
N THR A 330 -10.43 -1.63 -1.82
CA THR A 330 -10.44 -2.65 -0.75
C THR A 330 -9.40 -3.76 -0.91
N ASN A 331 -8.92 -4.03 -2.12
CA ASN A 331 -7.98 -5.12 -2.43
C ASN A 331 -6.75 -4.64 -3.19
N VAL A 332 -6.26 -3.45 -2.86
CA VAL A 332 -5.10 -2.84 -3.51
C VAL A 332 -3.85 -3.72 -3.39
N LYS A 333 -3.08 -3.78 -4.47
CA LYS A 333 -1.81 -4.53 -4.58
C LYS A 333 -0.76 -3.64 -5.27
N PRO A 334 0.54 -3.97 -5.21
CA PRO A 334 1.57 -3.24 -5.95
C PRO A 334 1.28 -3.12 -7.45
N GLY A 335 0.64 -4.13 -8.05
CA GLY A 335 0.23 -4.14 -9.45
C GLY A 335 -1.11 -3.46 -9.76
N THR A 336 -1.80 -2.89 -8.77
CA THR A 336 -3.01 -2.10 -9.01
C THR A 336 -2.65 -0.80 -9.70
N VAL A 337 -3.39 -0.45 -10.75
CA VAL A 337 -3.20 0.74 -11.58
C VAL A 337 -4.52 1.47 -11.81
N ALA A 338 -4.44 2.79 -11.97
CA ALA A 338 -5.51 3.55 -12.59
C ALA A 338 -5.29 3.60 -14.10
N VAL A 339 -6.32 3.31 -14.87
CA VAL A 339 -6.33 3.36 -16.34
C VAL A 339 -7.24 4.51 -16.76
N LEU A 340 -6.68 5.51 -17.39
CA LEU A 340 -7.44 6.65 -17.94
C LEU A 340 -8.32 6.16 -19.09
N VAL A 341 -9.59 6.55 -19.08
CA VAL A 341 -10.54 6.31 -20.16
C VAL A 341 -10.77 7.63 -20.89
N HIS A 342 -10.32 7.71 -22.13
CA HIS A 342 -10.48 8.89 -22.97
C HIS A 342 -11.90 9.02 -23.49
N ALA A 343 -12.26 10.21 -24.00
CA ALA A 343 -13.60 10.48 -24.52
C ALA A 343 -13.99 9.63 -25.76
N ASP A 344 -12.99 9.14 -26.49
CA ASP A 344 -13.15 8.24 -27.63
C ASP A 344 -13.23 6.75 -27.22
N GLY A 345 -13.15 6.46 -25.92
CA GLY A 345 -13.16 5.12 -25.36
C GLY A 345 -11.80 4.41 -25.35
N THR A 346 -10.74 5.04 -25.81
CA THR A 346 -9.38 4.47 -25.68
C THR A 346 -8.91 4.50 -24.22
N GLU A 347 -8.05 3.57 -23.86
CA GLU A 347 -7.57 3.38 -22.50
C GLU A 347 -6.06 3.55 -22.42
N GLU A 348 -5.58 4.25 -21.39
CA GLU A 348 -4.15 4.47 -21.11
C GLU A 348 -3.84 4.24 -19.63
N ILE A 349 -2.79 3.45 -19.34
CA ILE A 349 -2.33 3.25 -17.96
C ILE A 349 -1.69 4.53 -17.43
N ILE A 350 -2.24 5.06 -16.33
CA ILE A 350 -1.62 6.18 -15.60
C ILE A 350 -0.39 5.64 -14.85
N LYS A 351 0.79 5.76 -15.45
CA LYS A 351 2.04 5.23 -14.90
C LYS A 351 2.39 5.81 -13.52
N ASN A 352 1.94 7.04 -13.24
CA ASN A 352 2.13 7.73 -11.96
C ASN A 352 1.00 7.43 -10.95
N SER A 353 0.08 6.50 -11.23
CA SER A 353 -0.86 6.04 -10.21
C SER A 353 -0.11 5.19 -9.18
N LEU A 354 -0.26 5.50 -7.89
CA LEU A 354 0.48 4.87 -6.80
C LEU A 354 -0.47 4.06 -5.90
N PRO A 355 -0.23 2.77 -5.69
CA PRO A 355 -0.94 2.03 -4.65
C PRO A 355 -0.51 2.54 -3.28
N THR A 356 -1.47 2.83 -2.43
CA THR A 356 -1.31 3.21 -1.03
C THR A 356 -1.86 2.09 -0.14
N GLU A 357 -1.77 2.23 1.17
CA GLU A 357 -2.38 1.28 2.11
C GLU A 357 -3.91 1.26 1.97
N ASP A 358 -4.52 2.41 1.70
CA ASP A 358 -5.97 2.61 1.65
C ASP A 358 -6.56 2.56 0.24
N GLY A 359 -5.74 2.65 -0.83
CA GLY A 359 -6.28 2.73 -2.16
C GLY A 359 -5.25 3.03 -3.26
N ILE A 360 -5.65 3.84 -4.23
CA ILE A 360 -4.77 4.26 -5.33
C ILE A 360 -4.75 5.79 -5.45
N GLN A 361 -3.54 6.35 -5.42
CA GLN A 361 -3.31 7.78 -5.59
C GLN A 361 -2.96 8.10 -7.05
N LEU A 362 -3.53 9.18 -7.57
CA LEU A 362 -3.23 9.71 -8.91
C LEU A 362 -3.35 11.23 -8.92
N THR A 363 -2.73 11.88 -9.90
CA THR A 363 -2.88 13.31 -10.16
C THR A 363 -3.83 13.52 -11.32
N VAL A 364 -4.83 14.38 -11.14
CA VAL A 364 -5.80 14.75 -12.17
C VAL A 364 -5.80 16.27 -12.40
N ASN A 365 -6.12 16.68 -13.62
CA ASN A 365 -6.25 18.07 -14.00
C ASN A 365 -7.64 18.31 -14.62
N GLY A 366 -8.50 19.02 -13.90
CA GLY A 366 -9.88 19.32 -14.34
C GLY A 366 -10.87 18.18 -14.25
N GLY A 367 -10.45 17.00 -13.83
CA GLY A 367 -11.25 15.77 -13.71
C GLY A 367 -10.78 14.67 -14.64
N ALA A 368 -11.17 13.43 -14.37
CA ALA A 368 -10.81 12.25 -15.13
C ALA A 368 -11.84 11.14 -14.98
N THR A 369 -11.92 10.25 -15.96
CA THR A 369 -12.59 8.96 -15.84
C THR A 369 -11.52 7.87 -15.85
N VAL A 370 -11.47 7.05 -14.80
CA VAL A 370 -10.46 5.99 -14.66
C VAL A 370 -11.11 4.65 -14.36
N LYS A 371 -10.49 3.57 -14.82
CA LYS A 371 -10.75 2.21 -14.34
C LYS A 371 -9.71 1.83 -13.29
N ILE A 372 -10.11 1.04 -12.30
CA ILE A 372 -9.19 0.53 -11.27
C ILE A 372 -8.95 -0.96 -11.54
N VAL A 373 -7.74 -1.28 -11.98
CA VAL A 373 -7.37 -2.61 -12.49
C VAL A 373 -6.22 -3.20 -11.67
N ASP A 374 -6.36 -4.45 -11.22
CA ASP A 374 -5.23 -5.26 -10.77
C ASP A 374 -4.51 -5.81 -12.01
N ASN A 375 -3.55 -5.06 -12.54
CA ASN A 375 -2.76 -5.42 -13.71
C ASN A 375 -1.49 -6.22 -13.36
N SER A 376 -1.46 -6.87 -12.18
CA SER A 376 -0.36 -7.72 -11.73
C SER A 376 -0.07 -8.82 -12.76
N LYS A 377 1.22 -9.11 -12.99
CA LYS A 377 1.67 -10.17 -13.89
C LYS A 377 2.08 -11.41 -13.09
N ASP A 378 1.74 -12.59 -13.61
CA ASP A 378 2.02 -13.87 -12.95
C ASP A 378 3.30 -14.54 -13.50
N PHE A 379 4.45 -13.92 -13.25
CA PHE A 379 5.72 -14.53 -13.63
C PHE A 379 6.08 -15.69 -12.68
N ALA A 380 6.34 -16.87 -13.24
CA ALA A 380 6.61 -18.08 -12.46
C ALA A 380 7.88 -17.96 -11.61
N ASP A 381 8.88 -17.22 -12.11
CA ASP A 381 10.19 -17.04 -11.49
C ASP A 381 10.26 -15.90 -10.46
N THR A 382 9.12 -15.21 -10.21
CA THR A 382 9.06 -14.11 -9.22
C THR A 382 8.19 -14.40 -8.01
N ARG A 383 7.45 -15.50 -7.98
CA ARG A 383 6.44 -15.81 -6.95
C ARG A 383 6.97 -15.71 -5.52
N ASN A 384 8.20 -16.19 -5.30
CA ASN A 384 8.87 -16.16 -4.00
C ASN A 384 10.14 -15.28 -4.02
N HIS A 385 10.26 -14.37 -4.99
CA HIS A 385 11.43 -13.51 -5.11
C HIS A 385 11.28 -12.28 -4.23
N TRP A 386 12.37 -11.85 -3.57
CA TRP A 386 12.40 -10.70 -2.66
C TRP A 386 11.90 -9.39 -3.30
N ALA A 387 12.02 -9.24 -4.61
CA ALA A 387 11.59 -8.05 -5.35
C ALA A 387 10.20 -8.20 -5.99
N LYS A 388 9.39 -9.18 -5.57
CA LYS A 388 8.09 -9.47 -6.20
C LYS A 388 7.21 -8.22 -6.30
N ASP A 389 7.05 -7.48 -5.22
CA ASP A 389 6.20 -6.29 -5.18
C ASP A 389 6.69 -5.19 -6.12
N ALA A 390 8.00 -4.97 -6.17
CA ALA A 390 8.59 -4.02 -7.10
C ALA A 390 8.44 -4.47 -8.56
N ILE A 391 8.56 -5.76 -8.84
CA ILE A 391 8.36 -6.34 -10.18
C ILE A 391 6.89 -6.21 -10.60
N ASP A 392 5.95 -6.54 -9.73
CA ASP A 392 4.52 -6.39 -9.99
C ASP A 392 4.19 -4.92 -10.29
N PHE A 393 4.74 -3.99 -9.51
CA PHE A 393 4.55 -2.55 -9.71
C PHE A 393 5.01 -2.08 -11.08
N VAL A 394 6.27 -2.35 -11.44
CA VAL A 394 6.86 -1.84 -12.69
C VAL A 394 6.29 -2.55 -13.92
N SER A 395 5.93 -3.82 -13.80
CA SER A 395 5.34 -4.60 -14.91
C SER A 395 3.91 -4.20 -15.19
N ALA A 396 3.11 -3.98 -14.14
CA ALA A 396 1.73 -3.52 -14.27
C ALA A 396 1.62 -2.17 -14.99
N ARG A 397 2.64 -1.32 -14.86
CA ARG A 397 2.73 0.01 -15.50
C ARG A 397 3.43 0.01 -16.86
N GLY A 398 3.85 -1.18 -17.34
CA GLY A 398 4.57 -1.31 -18.62
C GLY A 398 5.95 -0.64 -18.62
N LEU A 399 6.52 -0.35 -17.45
CA LEU A 399 7.87 0.24 -17.33
C LEU A 399 8.95 -0.79 -17.65
N VAL A 400 8.85 -1.98 -17.03
CA VAL A 400 9.77 -3.10 -17.25
C VAL A 400 8.94 -4.35 -17.56
N ASN A 401 8.99 -4.80 -18.79
CA ASN A 401 8.26 -6.00 -19.21
C ASN A 401 8.99 -7.29 -18.81
N GLY A 402 8.26 -8.40 -18.73
CA GLY A 402 8.85 -9.74 -18.69
C GLY A 402 9.67 -10.04 -19.95
N MET A 403 10.48 -11.10 -19.90
CA MET A 403 11.11 -11.66 -21.08
C MET A 403 10.08 -12.34 -22.00
N ASN A 404 9.01 -12.83 -21.38
CA ASN A 404 7.76 -13.29 -21.98
C ASN A 404 6.65 -13.24 -20.92
N ASP A 405 5.47 -13.75 -21.22
CA ASP A 405 4.30 -13.69 -20.33
C ASP A 405 4.48 -14.47 -19.01
N SER A 406 5.41 -15.42 -18.95
CA SER A 406 5.60 -16.29 -17.79
C SER A 406 6.92 -16.08 -17.05
N ILE A 407 7.91 -15.40 -17.66
CA ILE A 407 9.27 -15.26 -17.14
C ILE A 407 9.68 -13.78 -17.10
N TYR A 408 10.09 -13.31 -15.94
CA TYR A 408 10.66 -11.99 -15.74
C TYR A 408 12.19 -11.97 -15.83
N ALA A 409 12.85 -13.04 -15.43
CA ALA A 409 14.29 -13.19 -15.27
C ALA A 409 14.91 -12.17 -14.28
N PRO A 410 14.49 -12.18 -12.99
CA PRO A 410 14.84 -11.14 -12.01
C PRO A 410 16.35 -11.02 -11.76
N ASN A 411 17.09 -12.13 -11.84
CA ASN A 411 18.52 -12.18 -11.56
C ASN A 411 19.42 -11.89 -12.78
N ASN A 412 18.82 -11.71 -13.97
CA ASN A 412 19.60 -11.37 -15.15
C ASN A 412 20.08 -9.93 -15.09
N SER A 413 21.30 -9.69 -15.59
CA SER A 413 21.86 -8.36 -15.76
C SER A 413 21.07 -7.55 -16.79
N THR A 414 21.05 -6.23 -16.60
CA THR A 414 20.38 -5.29 -17.52
C THR A 414 21.43 -4.57 -18.36
N THR A 415 21.12 -4.33 -19.65
CA THR A 415 21.98 -3.54 -20.53
C THR A 415 21.63 -2.05 -20.49
N ARG A 416 22.57 -1.20 -20.96
CA ARG A 416 22.38 0.24 -21.09
C ARG A 416 21.15 0.58 -21.95
N ALA A 417 20.98 -0.11 -23.09
CA ALA A 417 19.83 0.07 -23.98
C ALA A 417 18.50 -0.27 -23.29
N GLN A 418 18.46 -1.33 -22.46
CA GLN A 418 17.27 -1.66 -21.68
C GLN A 418 16.94 -0.56 -20.67
N LEU A 419 17.93 -0.03 -19.96
CA LEU A 419 17.69 1.05 -19.01
C LEU A 419 17.23 2.34 -19.70
N TRP A 420 17.82 2.73 -20.83
CA TRP A 420 17.33 3.88 -21.61
C TRP A 420 15.86 3.71 -21.98
N THR A 421 15.47 2.52 -22.43
CA THR A 421 14.08 2.22 -22.81
C THR A 421 13.14 2.32 -21.61
N ILE A 422 13.56 1.83 -20.44
CA ILE A 422 12.79 1.93 -19.20
C ILE A 422 12.59 3.40 -18.79
N LEU A 423 13.66 4.19 -18.76
CA LEU A 423 13.60 5.60 -18.38
C LEU A 423 12.81 6.45 -19.39
N ALA A 424 12.93 6.14 -20.68
CA ALA A 424 12.15 6.81 -21.74
C ALA A 424 10.66 6.49 -21.60
N ARG A 425 10.28 5.23 -21.31
CA ARG A 425 8.89 4.84 -21.01
C ARG A 425 8.34 5.53 -19.76
N GLN A 426 9.16 5.65 -18.72
CA GLN A 426 8.80 6.38 -17.50
C GLN A 426 8.47 7.85 -17.78
N ASN A 427 9.17 8.45 -18.73
CA ASN A 427 9.00 9.85 -19.13
C ASN A 427 8.03 10.02 -20.33
N ASN A 428 7.24 9.00 -20.66
CA ASN A 428 6.26 9.01 -21.76
C ASN A 428 6.86 9.43 -23.13
N ALA A 429 8.15 9.10 -23.37
CA ALA A 429 8.79 9.37 -24.65
C ALA A 429 8.18 8.50 -25.75
N ASP A 430 8.03 9.07 -26.95
CA ASP A 430 7.64 8.29 -28.11
C ASP A 430 8.78 7.36 -28.55
N LEU A 431 8.57 6.07 -28.45
CA LEU A 431 9.51 5.01 -28.80
C LEU A 431 9.15 4.30 -30.12
N ASN A 432 8.18 4.81 -30.86
CA ASN A 432 7.76 4.22 -32.13
C ASN A 432 8.77 4.49 -33.23
N GLY A 433 8.99 3.48 -34.08
CA GLY A 433 9.95 3.55 -35.20
C GLY A 433 11.41 3.40 -34.76
N GLY A 434 12.33 3.62 -35.71
CA GLY A 434 13.77 3.38 -35.52
C GLY A 434 14.25 2.10 -36.22
N ASN A 435 15.58 2.00 -36.45
CA ASN A 435 16.22 0.86 -37.11
C ASN A 435 16.52 -0.27 -36.12
N THR A 436 16.57 0.03 -34.82
CA THR A 436 16.71 -0.94 -33.73
C THR A 436 15.66 -0.69 -32.67
N TRP A 437 15.37 -1.72 -31.84
CA TRP A 437 14.36 -1.63 -30.78
C TRP A 437 14.69 -0.57 -29.72
N TYR A 438 15.93 -0.12 -29.60
CA TYR A 438 16.40 0.86 -28.60
C TYR A 438 16.76 2.22 -29.19
N GLU A 439 16.77 2.40 -30.51
CA GLU A 439 17.26 3.64 -31.14
C GLU A 439 16.56 4.89 -30.64
N LYS A 440 15.23 4.86 -30.54
CA LYS A 440 14.45 6.00 -30.03
C LYS A 440 14.78 6.30 -28.56
N ALA A 441 14.94 5.29 -27.74
CA ALA A 441 15.34 5.44 -26.35
C ALA A 441 16.79 5.95 -26.22
N GLN A 442 17.69 5.49 -27.08
CA GLN A 442 19.07 5.99 -27.16
C GLN A 442 19.12 7.47 -27.51
N LEU A 443 18.37 7.91 -28.53
CA LEU A 443 18.26 9.31 -28.93
C LEU A 443 17.66 10.16 -27.82
N TRP A 444 16.57 9.70 -27.20
CA TRP A 444 15.95 10.35 -26.06
C TRP A 444 16.95 10.50 -24.90
N SER A 445 17.70 9.45 -24.57
CA SER A 445 18.66 9.48 -23.45
C SER A 445 19.79 10.49 -23.67
N LYS A 446 20.22 10.67 -24.93
CA LYS A 446 21.21 11.69 -25.33
C LYS A 446 20.63 13.09 -25.26
N ASP A 447 19.44 13.30 -25.83
CA ASP A 447 18.74 14.59 -25.86
C ASP A 447 18.49 15.12 -24.43
N LYS A 448 18.08 14.24 -23.53
CA LYS A 448 17.82 14.58 -22.12
C LYS A 448 19.07 14.59 -21.23
N GLY A 449 20.25 14.35 -21.78
CA GLY A 449 21.49 14.29 -21.00
C GLY A 449 21.54 13.15 -19.97
N VAL A 450 20.68 12.15 -20.13
CA VAL A 450 20.61 10.97 -19.24
C VAL A 450 21.84 10.09 -19.44
N SER A 451 22.25 9.88 -20.70
CA SER A 451 23.38 9.05 -21.10
C SER A 451 24.06 9.61 -22.35
N ASP A 452 25.30 9.18 -22.58
CA ASP A 452 26.06 9.44 -23.80
C ASP A 452 25.54 8.64 -25.02
N GLY A 453 24.66 7.65 -24.79
CA GLY A 453 24.16 6.73 -25.81
C GLY A 453 25.19 5.71 -26.30
N ALA A 454 26.36 5.59 -25.67
CA ALA A 454 27.39 4.65 -26.06
C ALA A 454 27.13 3.24 -25.48
N ASN A 455 27.70 2.22 -26.14
CA ASN A 455 27.72 0.83 -25.68
C ASN A 455 26.32 0.25 -25.29
N PRO A 456 25.34 0.20 -26.21
CA PRO A 456 23.96 -0.22 -25.90
C PRO A 456 23.84 -1.61 -25.28
N ASN A 457 24.72 -2.52 -25.64
CA ASN A 457 24.73 -3.90 -25.15
C ASN A 457 25.59 -4.11 -23.89
N GLY A 458 26.30 -3.08 -23.44
CA GLY A 458 27.07 -3.14 -22.19
C GLY A 458 26.13 -3.28 -20.99
N THR A 459 26.50 -4.15 -20.05
CA THR A 459 25.78 -4.28 -18.77
C THR A 459 25.90 -2.99 -17.97
N ILE A 460 24.82 -2.65 -17.24
CA ILE A 460 24.80 -1.48 -16.37
C ILE A 460 25.28 -1.84 -14.96
N ASP A 461 26.15 -1.03 -14.39
CA ASP A 461 26.54 -1.10 -12.98
C ASP A 461 25.66 -0.21 -12.11
N ARG A 462 25.79 -0.32 -10.78
CA ARG A 462 24.98 0.40 -9.81
C ARG A 462 25.24 1.91 -9.85
N ALA A 463 26.48 2.35 -10.09
CA ALA A 463 26.82 3.76 -10.22
C ALA A 463 26.17 4.37 -11.47
N GLN A 464 26.22 3.67 -12.60
CA GLN A 464 25.57 4.10 -13.84
C GLN A 464 24.05 4.11 -13.69
N MET A 465 23.46 3.09 -13.05
CA MET A 465 22.02 3.00 -12.81
C MET A 465 21.53 4.24 -12.03
N VAL A 466 22.11 4.50 -10.87
CA VAL A 466 21.67 5.62 -10.03
C VAL A 466 21.91 6.97 -10.70
N THR A 467 23.01 7.12 -11.44
CA THR A 467 23.34 8.35 -12.17
C THR A 467 22.34 8.63 -13.29
N MET A 468 21.98 7.62 -14.09
CA MET A 468 20.99 7.78 -15.15
C MET A 468 19.59 8.07 -14.58
N LEU A 469 19.23 7.43 -13.47
CA LEU A 469 17.97 7.69 -12.76
C LEU A 469 17.90 9.13 -12.24
N TRP A 470 18.96 9.60 -11.58
CA TRP A 470 19.10 10.96 -11.09
C TRP A 470 19.03 12.01 -12.20
N ARG A 471 19.72 11.77 -13.34
CA ARG A 471 19.67 12.64 -14.52
C ARG A 471 18.29 12.67 -15.13
N ALA A 472 17.62 11.53 -15.24
CA ALA A 472 16.24 11.45 -15.74
C ALA A 472 15.23 12.16 -14.82
N ALA A 473 15.55 12.30 -13.54
CA ALA A 473 14.77 13.06 -12.57
C ALA A 473 15.08 14.57 -12.58
N GLY A 474 15.95 15.05 -13.48
CA GLY A 474 16.32 16.47 -13.59
C GLY A 474 17.46 16.90 -12.69
N GLN A 475 18.26 15.97 -12.19
CA GLN A 475 19.44 16.20 -11.37
C GLN A 475 19.14 16.97 -10.06
N PRO A 476 18.17 16.58 -9.25
CA PRO A 476 17.83 17.27 -8.01
C PRO A 476 19.02 17.27 -7.06
N THR A 477 19.22 18.39 -6.36
CA THR A 477 20.28 18.53 -5.36
C THR A 477 19.90 17.77 -4.09
N ALA A 478 20.80 16.94 -3.57
CA ALA A 478 20.63 16.32 -2.26
C ALA A 478 20.98 17.32 -1.14
N GLY A 479 20.27 17.25 -0.02
CA GLY A 479 20.50 18.07 1.16
C GLY A 479 21.75 17.66 1.97
N GLY A 480 22.30 16.46 1.70
CA GLY A 480 23.47 15.90 2.36
C GLY A 480 24.30 15.00 1.45
N THR A 481 25.42 14.52 1.96
CA THR A 481 26.29 13.53 1.30
C THR A 481 26.03 12.13 1.86
N ALA A 482 25.91 11.14 0.99
CA ALA A 482 25.82 9.74 1.41
C ALA A 482 27.20 9.25 1.90
N ASN A 483 27.23 8.69 3.10
CA ASN A 483 28.45 8.19 3.73
C ASN A 483 28.67 6.70 3.40
N PHE A 484 29.12 6.42 2.16
CA PHE A 484 29.57 5.08 1.78
C PHE A 484 31.09 5.06 1.61
N THR A 485 31.75 4.08 2.18
CA THR A 485 33.21 3.94 2.14
C THR A 485 33.77 3.70 0.73
N ASP A 486 32.94 3.27 -0.20
CA ASP A 486 33.25 2.96 -1.58
C ASP A 486 32.66 3.96 -2.59
N VAL A 487 32.23 5.15 -2.12
CA VAL A 487 31.75 6.27 -2.94
C VAL A 487 32.64 7.49 -2.70
N PRO A 488 33.74 7.66 -3.50
CA PRO A 488 34.56 8.85 -3.40
C PRO A 488 33.76 10.13 -3.69
N ALA A 489 33.98 11.18 -2.90
CA ALA A 489 33.24 12.44 -2.99
C ALA A 489 33.38 13.14 -4.35
N ASP A 490 34.46 12.89 -5.07
CA ASP A 490 34.77 13.41 -6.40
C ASP A 490 34.32 12.49 -7.54
N SER A 491 33.69 11.34 -7.22
CA SER A 491 33.19 10.42 -8.24
C SER A 491 32.00 11.03 -9.00
N TYR A 492 31.85 10.69 -10.30
CA TYR A 492 30.78 11.20 -11.16
C TYR A 492 29.36 10.83 -10.66
N TYR A 493 29.27 9.86 -9.77
CA TYR A 493 28.01 9.34 -9.22
C TYR A 493 27.74 9.78 -7.77
N ALA A 494 28.65 10.49 -7.10
CA ALA A 494 28.50 10.84 -5.69
C ALA A 494 27.19 11.60 -5.40
N ASN A 495 26.87 12.63 -6.20
CA ASN A 495 25.63 13.41 -6.06
C ASN A 495 24.38 12.54 -6.31
N ALA A 496 24.43 11.66 -7.31
CA ALA A 496 23.32 10.77 -7.63
C ALA A 496 23.09 9.74 -6.51
N VAL A 497 24.14 9.22 -5.89
CA VAL A 497 24.05 8.31 -4.74
C VAL A 497 23.47 9.05 -3.53
N SER A 498 23.94 10.28 -3.23
CA SER A 498 23.42 11.07 -2.12
C SER A 498 21.92 11.36 -2.27
N TRP A 499 21.48 11.77 -3.47
CA TRP A 499 20.06 11.95 -3.79
C TRP A 499 19.25 10.66 -3.64
N ALA A 500 19.79 9.53 -4.10
CA ALA A 500 19.09 8.26 -4.03
C ALA A 500 18.95 7.73 -2.60
N VAL A 501 19.91 8.04 -1.72
CA VAL A 501 19.84 7.71 -0.29
C VAL A 501 18.82 8.60 0.42
N GLU A 502 18.88 9.92 0.19
CA GLU A 502 17.94 10.88 0.78
C GLU A 502 16.49 10.56 0.40
N GLY A 503 16.24 10.21 -0.88
CA GLY A 503 14.94 9.79 -1.37
C GLY A 503 14.53 8.37 -0.98
N GLY A 504 15.31 7.64 -0.18
CA GLY A 504 15.01 6.26 0.20
C GLY A 504 15.06 5.24 -0.96
N ILE A 505 15.59 5.66 -2.12
CA ILE A 505 15.66 4.82 -3.34
C ILE A 505 16.66 3.69 -3.13
N THR A 506 17.73 3.94 -2.39
CA THR A 506 18.73 2.94 -2.01
C THR A 506 19.23 3.16 -0.58
N THR A 507 19.59 2.07 0.07
CA THR A 507 20.26 2.06 1.39
C THR A 507 21.67 1.45 1.29
N GLY A 508 22.19 1.29 0.05
CA GLY A 508 23.43 0.54 -0.19
C GLY A 508 23.19 -0.98 -0.14
N ILE A 509 24.28 -1.72 0.12
CA ILE A 509 24.29 -3.18 0.22
C ILE A 509 24.56 -3.66 1.67
N GLY A 510 24.60 -2.75 2.63
CA GLY A 510 25.01 -2.99 4.02
C GLY A 510 26.50 -2.76 4.24
N GLY A 511 26.90 -2.71 5.52
CA GLY A 511 28.30 -2.49 5.91
C GLY A 511 28.89 -1.16 5.43
N GLY A 512 28.07 -0.10 5.34
CA GLY A 512 28.53 1.22 4.87
C GLY A 512 29.00 1.24 3.40
N ARG A 513 28.51 0.32 2.56
CA ARG A 513 28.92 0.20 1.14
C ARG A 513 27.74 0.37 0.18
N PHE A 514 28.01 1.07 -0.91
CA PHE A 514 27.08 1.22 -2.04
C PHE A 514 27.29 0.14 -3.10
N ASP A 515 28.53 -0.32 -3.28
CA ASP A 515 28.99 -1.27 -4.31
C ASP A 515 28.77 -0.74 -5.75
N PRO A 516 29.43 0.38 -6.12
CA PRO A 516 29.15 1.12 -7.35
C PRO A 516 29.41 0.31 -8.63
N ASN A 517 30.40 -0.59 -8.60
CA ASN A 517 30.89 -1.33 -9.77
C ASN A 517 30.15 -2.65 -10.02
N SER A 518 29.31 -3.10 -9.10
CA SER A 518 28.53 -4.33 -9.29
C SER A 518 27.43 -4.14 -10.32
N THR A 519 27.26 -5.13 -11.17
CA THR A 519 26.23 -5.15 -12.21
C THR A 519 24.84 -5.16 -11.60
N CYS A 520 23.95 -4.31 -12.10
CA CYS A 520 22.54 -4.28 -11.70
C CYS A 520 21.74 -5.42 -12.35
N THR A 521 21.02 -6.15 -11.52
CA THR A 521 20.02 -7.10 -11.97
C THR A 521 18.71 -6.42 -12.31
N ARG A 522 17.85 -7.10 -13.09
CA ARG A 522 16.49 -6.63 -13.42
C ARG A 522 15.63 -6.41 -12.17
N ALA A 523 15.79 -7.26 -11.15
CA ALA A 523 15.12 -7.10 -9.85
C ALA A 523 15.57 -5.83 -9.11
N GLN A 524 16.86 -5.54 -9.11
CA GLN A 524 17.38 -4.32 -8.49
C GLN A 524 16.87 -3.07 -9.20
N ILE A 525 16.82 -3.06 -10.55
CA ILE A 525 16.25 -1.93 -11.31
C ILE A 525 14.77 -1.75 -10.99
N ALA A 526 13.98 -2.83 -10.95
CA ALA A 526 12.59 -2.75 -10.54
C ALA A 526 12.43 -2.11 -9.14
N THR A 527 13.29 -2.51 -8.20
CA THR A 527 13.28 -1.99 -6.83
C THR A 527 13.66 -0.50 -6.76
N PHE A 528 14.70 -0.07 -7.48
CA PHE A 528 15.08 1.34 -7.56
C PHE A 528 13.93 2.19 -8.13
N LEU A 529 13.29 1.73 -9.21
CA LEU A 529 12.15 2.42 -9.81
C LEU A 529 10.95 2.47 -8.85
N TYR A 530 10.58 1.34 -8.25
CA TYR A 530 9.48 1.27 -7.30
C TYR A 530 9.66 2.27 -6.15
N ARG A 531 10.83 2.27 -5.52
CA ARG A 531 11.16 3.20 -4.44
C ARG A 531 11.16 4.66 -4.90
N LEU A 532 11.66 4.94 -6.12
CA LEU A 532 11.59 6.29 -6.69
C LEU A 532 10.13 6.78 -6.85
N TYR A 533 9.22 5.91 -7.23
CA TYR A 533 7.80 6.27 -7.31
C TYR A 533 7.19 6.54 -5.93
N LEU A 534 7.56 5.75 -4.93
CA LEU A 534 7.07 5.94 -3.54
C LEU A 534 7.65 7.18 -2.85
N SER A 535 8.79 7.71 -3.32
CA SER A 535 9.43 8.91 -2.76
C SER A 535 8.88 10.23 -3.32
N ARG A 536 7.96 10.19 -4.29
CA ARG A 536 7.32 11.35 -4.94
C ARG A 536 6.02 11.72 -4.24
#